data_791c9b2ea7483dc5c92d23db9d996ccd
#
_entry.id   791c9b2ea7483dc5c92d23db9d996ccd
#
_cell.length_a   1.000
_cell.length_b   1.000
_cell.length_c   1.000
_cell.angle_alpha   90.00
_cell.angle_beta   90.00
_cell.angle_gamma   90.00
#
_symmetry.space_group_name_H-M   'P 1'
#
loop_
_entity.id
_entity.type
_entity.pdbx_description
1 polymer ?
#
loop_
_entity_poly.entity_id
_entity_poly.type
_entity_poly.pdbx_seq_one_letter_code
_entity_poly.pdbx_strand_id
1 'polypeptide(L)'
;MQYFRLLLILSLLFVMSCTKSNSQMIDKTTVKELDLNRYLGTWYEIARFPHSFEKNLVGVTATYNLREDGKIKVLNEGYKNALNGERSKAVGKAKIPNKLEPGKLKVSFFWIFYADYYVLELDENYQYVMIGSSSDKYFWILSRTPQMEPAVYEMLLEKARKRGYNLEKLYKVPQA
;
A
#
# COMPACT_ATOMS: atom_id res chain seq x y z
N MET A 1 -8.82 76.31 -24.67
CA MET A 1 -8.72 74.94 -25.25
C MET A 1 -8.26 74.01 -24.13
N GLN A 2 -9.15 73.33 -23.50
CA GLN A 2 -8.86 72.39 -22.39
C GLN A 2 -8.95 70.98 -22.93
N TYR A 3 -7.86 70.22 -22.86
CA TYR A 3 -7.84 68.81 -23.23
C TYR A 3 -8.30 67.97 -22.04
N PHE A 4 -9.47 67.34 -22.19
CA PHE A 4 -10.05 66.36 -21.25
C PHE A 4 -9.35 65.02 -21.45
N ARG A 5 -8.43 64.63 -20.55
CA ARG A 5 -7.82 63.30 -20.56
C ARG A 5 -8.74 62.30 -19.88
N LEU A 6 -9.37 61.47 -20.69
CA LEU A 6 -10.16 60.32 -20.24
C LEU A 6 -9.19 59.18 -19.78
N LEU A 7 -9.08 58.98 -18.50
CA LEU A 7 -8.34 57.83 -17.91
C LEU A 7 -9.24 56.61 -17.93
N LEU A 8 -9.01 55.70 -18.87
CA LEU A 8 -9.60 54.36 -18.86
C LEU A 8 -8.92 53.51 -17.81
N ILE A 9 -9.54 53.29 -16.66
CA ILE A 9 -9.10 52.30 -15.65
C ILE A 9 -9.59 50.94 -16.10
N LEU A 10 -8.70 50.14 -16.68
CA LEU A 10 -8.93 48.76 -17.01
C LEU A 10 -8.79 47.90 -15.73
N SER A 11 -9.89 47.63 -15.05
CA SER A 11 -9.92 46.76 -13.90
C SER A 11 -9.78 45.30 -14.36
N LEU A 12 -8.57 44.75 -14.24
CA LEU A 12 -8.29 43.36 -14.51
C LEU A 12 -8.88 42.52 -13.35
N LEU A 13 -10.08 41.98 -13.54
CA LEU A 13 -10.68 41.02 -12.61
C LEU A 13 -9.88 39.70 -12.72
N PHE A 14 -8.96 39.52 -11.81
CA PHE A 14 -8.27 38.25 -11.61
C PHE A 14 -9.24 37.28 -10.95
N VAL A 15 -9.93 36.48 -11.78
CA VAL A 15 -10.76 35.37 -11.28
C VAL A 15 -9.82 34.29 -10.76
N MET A 16 -9.54 34.33 -9.46
CA MET A 16 -8.85 33.30 -8.75
C MET A 16 -9.75 32.06 -8.72
N SER A 17 -9.64 31.21 -9.74
CA SER A 17 -10.29 29.89 -9.73
C SER A 17 -9.63 29.06 -8.63
N CYS A 18 -10.25 29.06 -7.45
CA CYS A 18 -9.94 28.08 -6.40
C CYS A 18 -10.36 26.70 -6.92
N THR A 19 -9.47 25.99 -7.59
CA THR A 19 -9.62 24.56 -7.76
C THR A 19 -9.53 23.93 -6.37
N LYS A 20 -10.69 23.68 -5.75
CA LYS A 20 -10.77 22.76 -4.61
C LYS A 20 -10.21 21.44 -5.10
N SER A 21 -9.01 21.09 -4.65
CA SER A 21 -8.51 19.73 -4.73
C SER A 21 -9.53 18.87 -3.97
N ASN A 22 -10.40 18.21 -4.72
CA ASN A 22 -11.33 17.24 -4.18
C ASN A 22 -10.45 16.03 -3.83
N SER A 23 -9.90 15.98 -2.61
CA SER A 23 -9.18 14.81 -2.13
C SER A 23 -10.19 13.67 -2.06
N GLN A 24 -10.25 12.89 -3.12
CA GLN A 24 -11.09 11.71 -3.19
C GLN A 24 -10.68 10.79 -2.04
N MET A 25 -11.65 10.43 -1.18
CA MET A 25 -11.41 9.51 -0.08
C MET A 25 -11.03 8.13 -0.64
N ILE A 26 -9.91 7.58 -0.18
CA ILE A 26 -9.42 6.28 -0.64
C ILE A 26 -10.43 5.19 -0.25
N ASP A 27 -10.87 4.40 -1.22
CA ASP A 27 -11.68 3.21 -0.99
C ASP A 27 -10.83 2.10 -0.34
N LYS A 28 -11.14 1.79 0.92
CA LYS A 28 -10.50 0.78 1.76
C LYS A 28 -11.35 -0.47 1.95
N THR A 29 -12.33 -0.66 1.07
CA THR A 29 -13.14 -1.88 1.05
C THR A 29 -12.23 -3.10 0.86
N THR A 30 -12.37 -4.07 1.75
CA THR A 30 -11.57 -5.29 1.76
C THR A 30 -12.31 -6.45 1.07
N VAL A 31 -11.55 -7.49 0.74
CA VAL A 31 -12.13 -8.77 0.27
C VAL A 31 -13.11 -9.32 1.31
N LYS A 32 -14.20 -9.93 0.83
CA LYS A 32 -15.24 -10.51 1.67
C LYS A 32 -14.90 -11.91 2.15
N GLU A 33 -14.02 -12.59 1.43
CA GLU A 33 -13.57 -13.93 1.72
C GLU A 33 -12.05 -14.01 1.77
N LEU A 34 -11.51 -14.77 2.71
CA LEU A 34 -10.09 -15.02 2.86
C LEU A 34 -9.89 -16.42 3.43
N ASP A 35 -9.47 -17.36 2.58
CA ASP A 35 -8.95 -18.63 3.03
C ASP A 35 -7.54 -18.44 3.59
N LEU A 36 -7.45 -18.48 4.91
CA LEU A 36 -6.18 -18.25 5.59
C LEU A 36 -5.12 -19.27 5.20
N ASN A 37 -5.49 -20.54 5.01
CA ASN A 37 -4.54 -21.59 4.67
C ASN A 37 -3.88 -21.35 3.31
N ARG A 38 -4.65 -20.84 2.33
CA ARG A 38 -4.14 -20.46 1.02
C ARG A 38 -3.31 -19.16 1.08
N TYR A 39 -3.61 -18.28 2.06
CA TYR A 39 -2.90 -17.02 2.25
C TYR A 39 -1.53 -17.20 2.91
N LEU A 40 -1.35 -18.25 3.74
CA LEU A 40 -0.08 -18.57 4.41
C LEU A 40 1.07 -18.78 3.40
N GLY A 41 2.29 -18.86 3.93
CA GLY A 41 3.53 -19.00 3.17
C GLY A 41 4.15 -17.66 2.82
N THR A 42 5.04 -17.68 1.83
CA THR A 42 5.88 -16.51 1.46
C THR A 42 5.23 -15.68 0.37
N TRP A 43 5.31 -14.38 0.54
CA TRP A 43 4.96 -13.34 -0.42
C TRP A 43 6.16 -12.44 -0.67
N TYR A 44 6.43 -12.12 -1.93
CA TYR A 44 7.45 -11.16 -2.35
C TYR A 44 6.82 -9.78 -2.48
N GLU A 45 7.48 -8.77 -1.92
CA GLU A 45 7.03 -7.40 -2.02
C GLU A 45 7.44 -6.79 -3.36
N ILE A 46 6.49 -6.55 -4.24
CA ILE A 46 6.73 -6.00 -5.59
C ILE A 46 6.77 -4.48 -5.57
N ALA A 47 5.89 -3.86 -4.78
CA ALA A 47 5.88 -2.41 -4.64
C ALA A 47 5.29 -2.00 -3.28
N ARG A 48 5.68 -0.82 -2.80
CA ARG A 48 5.13 -0.20 -1.58
C ARG A 48 5.11 1.31 -1.64
N PHE A 49 4.33 1.92 -0.77
CA PHE A 49 4.59 3.30 -0.39
C PHE A 49 5.78 3.37 0.56
N PRO A 50 6.70 4.34 0.39
CA PRO A 50 7.85 4.48 1.28
C PRO A 50 7.42 4.78 2.72
N HIS A 51 7.99 4.08 3.67
CA HIS A 51 7.79 4.30 5.12
C HIS A 51 9.06 3.94 5.90
N SER A 52 9.14 4.40 7.15
CA SER A 52 10.39 4.39 7.94
C SER A 52 10.89 3.00 8.29
N PHE A 53 10.00 2.04 8.56
CA PHE A 53 10.40 0.69 9.03
C PHE A 53 10.91 -0.24 7.92
N GLU A 54 10.69 0.08 6.64
CA GLU A 54 11.28 -0.63 5.48
C GLU A 54 12.19 0.28 4.64
N LYS A 55 12.65 1.39 5.25
CA LYS A 55 13.54 2.34 4.57
C LYS A 55 14.80 1.62 4.09
N ASN A 56 15.11 1.78 2.80
CA ASN A 56 16.27 1.20 2.12
C ASN A 56 16.28 -0.34 2.08
N LEU A 57 15.16 -1.02 2.32
CA LEU A 57 15.08 -2.48 2.15
C LEU A 57 14.72 -2.84 0.70
N VAL A 58 15.40 -3.84 0.19
CA VAL A 58 15.18 -4.50 -1.11
C VAL A 58 15.10 -6.02 -0.90
N GLY A 59 14.63 -6.77 -1.90
CA GLY A 59 14.47 -8.21 -1.76
C GLY A 59 13.52 -8.58 -0.61
N VAL A 60 12.50 -7.73 -0.37
CA VAL A 60 11.63 -7.88 0.80
C VAL A 60 10.64 -9.01 0.59
N THR A 61 10.51 -9.85 1.62
CA THR A 61 9.50 -10.91 1.69
C THR A 61 8.73 -10.84 3.00
N ALA A 62 7.48 -11.28 2.97
CA ALA A 62 6.65 -11.50 4.14
C ALA A 62 6.20 -12.97 4.17
N THR A 63 6.56 -13.70 5.22
CA THR A 63 6.18 -15.10 5.40
C THR A 63 5.20 -15.23 6.55
N TYR A 64 4.05 -15.85 6.28
CA TYR A 64 2.97 -16.05 7.23
C TYR A 64 2.86 -17.53 7.58
N ASN A 65 2.87 -17.86 8.88
CA ASN A 65 2.72 -19.21 9.39
C ASN A 65 1.65 -19.26 10.48
N LEU A 66 0.77 -20.25 10.43
CA LEU A 66 -0.20 -20.47 11.50
C LEU A 66 0.52 -20.95 12.75
N ARG A 67 0.12 -20.42 13.90
CA ARG A 67 0.60 -20.81 15.22
C ARG A 67 -0.42 -21.73 15.89
N GLU A 68 0.01 -22.49 16.88
CA GLU A 68 -0.85 -23.36 17.69
C GLU A 68 -1.96 -22.59 18.43
N ASP A 69 -1.71 -21.30 18.79
CA ASP A 69 -2.69 -20.42 19.42
C ASP A 69 -3.70 -19.79 18.43
N GLY A 70 -3.70 -20.24 17.17
CA GLY A 70 -4.58 -19.75 16.11
C GLY A 70 -4.23 -18.38 15.55
N LYS A 71 -3.15 -17.75 16.06
CA LYS A 71 -2.60 -16.51 15.48
C LYS A 71 -1.64 -16.82 14.34
N ILE A 72 -1.30 -15.80 13.58
CA ILE A 72 -0.36 -15.89 12.47
C ILE A 72 0.98 -15.32 12.94
N LYS A 73 2.05 -16.11 12.82
CA LYS A 73 3.42 -15.59 12.89
C LYS A 73 3.73 -14.90 11.58
N VAL A 74 4.26 -13.69 11.64
CA VAL A 74 4.71 -12.91 10.48
C VAL A 74 6.23 -12.79 10.55
N LEU A 75 6.91 -13.13 9.47
CA LEU A 75 8.34 -12.92 9.33
C LEU A 75 8.57 -12.04 8.10
N ASN A 76 8.99 -10.80 8.31
CA ASN A 76 9.45 -9.93 7.23
C ASN A 76 10.98 -10.01 7.15
N GLU A 77 11.50 -10.18 5.94
CA GLU A 77 12.93 -10.24 5.67
C GLU A 77 13.24 -9.37 4.45
N GLY A 78 14.47 -8.90 4.36
CA GLY A 78 14.96 -8.12 3.24
C GLY A 78 16.44 -7.79 3.42
N TYR A 79 17.01 -7.04 2.49
CA TYR A 79 18.41 -6.65 2.51
C TYR A 79 18.53 -5.13 2.48
N LYS A 80 19.48 -4.58 3.23
CA LYS A 80 19.74 -3.13 3.29
C LYS A 80 20.45 -2.67 2.02
N ASN A 81 19.89 -1.67 1.36
CA ASN A 81 20.44 -0.93 0.21
C ASN A 81 20.61 -1.74 -1.08
N ALA A 82 20.98 -3.02 -1.04
CA ALA A 82 21.22 -3.87 -2.20
C ALA A 82 20.88 -5.32 -1.89
N LEU A 83 20.60 -6.16 -2.91
CA LEU A 83 20.22 -7.56 -2.77
C LEU A 83 21.32 -8.43 -2.12
N ASN A 84 22.57 -8.00 -2.19
CA ASN A 84 23.71 -8.61 -1.50
C ASN A 84 24.09 -7.85 -0.20
N GLY A 85 23.24 -6.94 0.28
CA GLY A 85 23.47 -6.16 1.47
C GLY A 85 23.24 -6.93 2.77
N GLU A 86 23.34 -6.25 3.89
CA GLU A 86 23.06 -6.82 5.21
C GLU A 86 21.60 -7.27 5.32
N ARG A 87 21.37 -8.50 5.77
CA ARG A 87 20.04 -9.06 5.98
C ARG A 87 19.34 -8.39 7.14
N SER A 88 18.12 -7.96 6.91
CA SER A 88 17.21 -7.41 7.92
C SER A 88 16.07 -8.38 8.18
N LYS A 89 15.68 -8.55 9.45
CA LYS A 89 14.57 -9.41 9.86
C LYS A 89 13.69 -8.70 10.88
N ALA A 90 12.37 -8.86 10.73
CA ALA A 90 11.39 -8.47 11.72
C ALA A 90 10.39 -9.61 11.95
N VAL A 91 10.21 -10.01 13.20
CA VAL A 91 9.24 -11.05 13.58
C VAL A 91 8.04 -10.39 14.23
N GLY A 92 6.87 -10.66 13.70
CA GLY A 92 5.61 -10.14 14.19
C GLY A 92 4.55 -11.22 14.34
N LYS A 93 3.35 -10.76 14.64
CA LYS A 93 2.15 -11.59 14.73
C LYS A 93 0.97 -10.87 14.10
N ALA A 94 0.07 -11.64 13.49
CA ALA A 94 -1.19 -11.11 12.97
C ALA A 94 -2.37 -11.89 13.51
N LYS A 95 -3.56 -11.29 13.44
CA LYS A 95 -4.83 -11.91 13.79
C LYS A 95 -5.95 -11.34 12.93
N ILE A 96 -7.01 -12.10 12.79
CA ILE A 96 -8.30 -11.64 12.23
C ILE A 96 -9.18 -11.31 13.43
N PRO A 97 -9.41 -10.03 13.76
CA PRO A 97 -10.19 -9.65 14.95
C PRO A 97 -11.68 -9.89 14.77
N ASN A 98 -12.18 -9.81 13.54
CA ASN A 98 -13.58 -10.04 13.21
C ASN A 98 -13.69 -11.02 12.04
N LYS A 99 -14.26 -12.20 12.29
CA LYS A 99 -14.46 -13.23 11.25
C LYS A 99 -15.46 -12.85 10.17
N LEU A 100 -16.32 -11.86 10.41
CA LEU A 100 -17.26 -11.33 9.42
C LEU A 100 -16.57 -10.35 8.44
N GLU A 101 -15.36 -9.89 8.76
CA GLU A 101 -14.53 -9.02 7.92
C GLU A 101 -13.13 -9.64 7.77
N PRO A 102 -12.99 -10.82 7.15
CA PRO A 102 -11.74 -11.58 7.13
C PRO A 102 -10.59 -10.84 6.42
N GLY A 103 -10.90 -9.93 5.51
CA GLY A 103 -9.92 -9.08 4.85
C GLY A 103 -9.32 -7.98 5.73
N LYS A 104 -9.85 -7.75 6.95
CA LYS A 104 -9.33 -6.77 7.91
C LYS A 104 -8.53 -7.46 9.00
N LEU A 105 -7.23 -7.58 8.82
CA LEU A 105 -6.33 -8.13 9.81
C LEU A 105 -5.71 -7.01 10.66
N LYS A 106 -5.13 -7.42 11.78
CA LYS A 106 -4.29 -6.61 12.65
C LYS A 106 -2.91 -7.25 12.73
N VAL A 107 -1.85 -6.47 12.50
CA VAL A 107 -0.46 -6.94 12.54
C VAL A 107 0.33 -6.18 13.59
N SER A 108 1.22 -6.87 14.32
CA SER A 108 2.07 -6.28 15.36
C SER A 108 3.48 -6.82 15.23
N PHE A 109 4.44 -5.90 15.15
CA PHE A 109 5.88 -6.18 15.24
C PHE A 109 6.48 -5.69 16.57
N PHE A 110 5.69 -4.99 17.38
CA PHE A 110 6.14 -4.48 18.66
C PHE A 110 5.10 -4.73 19.75
N TRP A 111 5.32 -5.76 20.54
CA TRP A 111 4.59 -6.15 21.76
C TRP A 111 3.06 -6.17 21.59
N ILE A 112 2.33 -5.12 22.05
CA ILE A 112 0.86 -5.04 22.03
C ILE A 112 0.30 -4.05 21.01
N PHE A 113 1.16 -3.30 20.33
CA PHE A 113 0.73 -2.30 19.35
C PHE A 113 0.41 -2.95 18.02
N TYR A 114 -0.86 -2.90 17.63
CA TYR A 114 -1.35 -3.46 16.38
C TYR A 114 -1.65 -2.36 15.36
N ALA A 115 -1.16 -2.53 14.14
CA ALA A 115 -1.51 -1.74 12.97
C ALA A 115 -2.58 -2.46 12.13
N ASP A 116 -3.32 -1.70 11.35
CA ASP A 116 -4.26 -2.25 10.38
C ASP A 116 -3.52 -2.84 9.17
N TYR A 117 -4.04 -3.96 8.69
CA TYR A 117 -3.59 -4.67 7.51
C TYR A 117 -4.82 -5.13 6.74
N TYR A 118 -5.13 -4.40 5.66
CA TYR A 118 -6.36 -4.56 4.89
C TYR A 118 -6.05 -5.24 3.55
N VAL A 119 -6.59 -6.41 3.33
CA VAL A 119 -6.53 -7.11 2.04
C VAL A 119 -7.55 -6.45 1.12
N LEU A 120 -7.10 -5.57 0.23
CA LEU A 120 -7.95 -4.76 -0.65
C LEU A 120 -8.34 -5.52 -1.91
N GLU A 121 -7.37 -6.23 -2.52
CA GLU A 121 -7.55 -7.09 -3.68
C GLU A 121 -6.77 -8.38 -3.43
N LEU A 122 -7.32 -9.50 -3.83
CA LEU A 122 -6.68 -10.80 -3.75
C LEU A 122 -7.05 -11.61 -5.00
N ASP A 123 -6.05 -12.17 -5.66
CA ASP A 123 -6.25 -13.08 -6.78
C ASP A 123 -7.01 -14.35 -6.34
N GLU A 124 -7.89 -14.84 -7.18
CA GLU A 124 -8.67 -16.06 -6.93
C GLU A 124 -7.77 -17.30 -6.71
N ASN A 125 -6.60 -17.33 -7.35
CA ASN A 125 -5.59 -18.35 -7.17
C ASN A 125 -4.53 -18.00 -6.12
N TYR A 126 -4.69 -16.85 -5.40
CA TYR A 126 -3.76 -16.38 -4.37
C TYR A 126 -2.33 -16.13 -4.89
N GLN A 127 -2.17 -15.67 -6.14
CA GLN A 127 -0.87 -15.40 -6.73
C GLN A 127 -0.38 -13.97 -6.46
N TYR A 128 -1.29 -13.03 -6.30
CA TYR A 128 -0.97 -11.64 -5.98
C TYR A 128 -2.02 -11.02 -5.05
N VAL A 129 -1.59 -9.99 -4.33
CA VAL A 129 -2.44 -9.30 -3.36
C VAL A 129 -2.08 -7.82 -3.29
N MET A 130 -3.10 -6.99 -3.08
CA MET A 130 -2.97 -5.56 -2.80
C MET A 130 -3.36 -5.31 -1.35
N ILE A 131 -2.48 -4.67 -0.60
CA ILE A 131 -2.65 -4.41 0.83
C ILE A 131 -2.71 -2.91 1.08
N GLY A 132 -3.60 -2.51 1.94
CA GLY A 132 -3.69 -1.16 2.48
C GLY A 132 -3.81 -1.16 4.01
N SER A 133 -4.19 -0.02 4.54
CA SER A 133 -4.38 0.21 5.97
C SER A 133 -5.49 1.24 6.19
N SER A 134 -5.91 1.45 7.45
CA SER A 134 -6.74 2.61 7.81
C SER A 134 -6.06 3.95 7.46
N SER A 135 -4.73 3.98 7.50
CA SER A 135 -3.93 5.14 7.10
C SER A 135 -3.60 5.10 5.60
N ASP A 136 -3.71 6.25 4.91
CA ASP A 136 -3.36 6.44 3.49
C ASP A 136 -1.84 6.37 3.23
N LYS A 137 -1.05 6.29 4.29
CA LYS A 137 0.42 6.23 4.21
C LYS A 137 0.96 4.86 3.85
N TYR A 138 0.13 3.81 3.95
CA TYR A 138 0.55 2.43 3.82
C TYR A 138 -0.17 1.74 2.67
N PHE A 139 0.62 1.19 1.77
CA PHE A 139 0.14 0.45 0.61
C PHE A 139 1.24 -0.50 0.12
N TRP A 140 0.88 -1.72 -0.25
CA TRP A 140 1.77 -2.73 -0.80
C TRP A 140 1.10 -3.52 -1.92
N ILE A 141 1.92 -3.98 -2.85
CA ILE A 141 1.60 -5.02 -3.84
C ILE A 141 2.55 -6.17 -3.59
N LEU A 142 1.99 -7.36 -3.32
CA LEU A 142 2.77 -8.56 -3.07
C LEU A 142 2.45 -9.63 -4.13
N SER A 143 3.41 -10.53 -4.38
CA SER A 143 3.28 -11.65 -5.31
C SER A 143 3.83 -12.94 -4.71
N ARG A 144 3.38 -14.09 -5.23
CA ARG A 144 3.97 -15.40 -4.89
C ARG A 144 5.33 -15.63 -5.57
N THR A 145 5.65 -14.85 -6.58
CA THR A 145 6.93 -14.92 -7.30
C THR A 145 7.69 -13.60 -7.16
N PRO A 146 9.02 -13.61 -7.19
CA PRO A 146 9.84 -12.40 -7.11
C PRO A 146 9.63 -11.48 -8.32
N GLN A 147 9.26 -12.02 -9.48
CA GLN A 147 8.86 -11.26 -10.66
C GLN A 147 7.37 -11.36 -10.86
N MET A 148 6.72 -10.21 -11.07
CA MET A 148 5.30 -10.12 -11.43
C MET A 148 5.18 -9.82 -12.92
N GLU A 149 4.26 -10.51 -13.59
CA GLU A 149 3.95 -10.24 -15.00
C GLU A 149 3.55 -8.78 -15.19
N PRO A 150 4.12 -8.06 -16.19
CA PRO A 150 3.84 -6.63 -16.39
C PRO A 150 2.35 -6.30 -16.52
N ALA A 151 1.59 -7.15 -17.22
CA ALA A 151 0.15 -6.95 -17.39
C ALA A 151 -0.61 -7.04 -16.05
N VAL A 152 -0.22 -7.96 -15.15
CA VAL A 152 -0.80 -8.09 -13.80
C VAL A 152 -0.45 -6.87 -12.96
N TYR A 153 0.81 -6.42 -13.03
CA TYR A 153 1.25 -5.23 -12.30
C TYR A 153 0.45 -3.99 -12.71
N GLU A 154 0.33 -3.71 -14.01
CA GLU A 154 -0.45 -2.57 -14.51
C GLU A 154 -1.94 -2.67 -14.16
N MET A 155 -2.54 -3.86 -14.22
CA MET A 155 -3.91 -4.08 -13.76
C MET A 155 -4.08 -3.71 -12.28
N LEU A 156 -3.14 -4.08 -11.42
CA LEU A 156 -3.18 -3.73 -9.99
C LEU A 156 -2.99 -2.22 -9.77
N LEU A 157 -2.11 -1.57 -10.54
CA LEU A 157 -1.95 -0.11 -10.49
C LEU A 157 -3.24 0.61 -10.89
N GLU A 158 -3.94 0.14 -11.93
CA GLU A 158 -5.20 0.71 -12.35
C GLU A 158 -6.30 0.52 -11.28
N LYS A 159 -6.37 -0.65 -10.65
CA LYS A 159 -7.27 -0.89 -9.52
C LYS A 159 -6.96 0.04 -8.34
N ALA A 160 -5.69 0.27 -8.04
CA ALA A 160 -5.26 1.19 -6.97
C ALA A 160 -5.65 2.65 -7.28
N ARG A 161 -5.47 3.09 -8.53
CA ARG A 161 -5.91 4.43 -8.99
C ARG A 161 -7.43 4.60 -8.84
N LYS A 162 -8.22 3.61 -9.26
CA LYS A 162 -9.68 3.61 -9.10
C LYS A 162 -10.13 3.69 -7.65
N ARG A 163 -9.37 3.12 -6.73
CA ARG A 163 -9.58 3.24 -5.28
C ARG A 163 -9.17 4.61 -4.72
N GLY A 164 -8.53 5.47 -5.50
CA GLY A 164 -8.10 6.81 -5.09
C GLY A 164 -6.67 6.89 -4.55
N TYR A 165 -5.85 5.85 -4.68
CA TYR A 165 -4.45 5.91 -4.29
C TYR A 165 -3.63 6.78 -5.24
N ASN A 166 -2.86 7.74 -4.69
CA ASN A 166 -1.85 8.47 -5.45
C ASN A 166 -0.59 7.61 -5.57
N LEU A 167 -0.32 7.12 -6.78
CA LEU A 167 0.79 6.19 -7.07
C LEU A 167 2.11 6.89 -7.42
N GLU A 168 2.17 8.23 -7.48
CA GLU A 168 3.42 8.96 -7.78
C GLU A 168 4.56 8.61 -6.82
N LYS A 169 4.23 8.31 -5.57
CA LYS A 169 5.18 7.89 -4.53
C LYS A 169 5.44 6.39 -4.45
N LEU A 170 4.83 5.60 -5.35
CA LEU A 170 4.98 4.15 -5.30
C LEU A 170 6.42 3.75 -5.64
N TYR A 171 7.05 3.03 -4.74
CA TYR A 171 8.39 2.50 -4.91
C TYR A 171 8.31 1.04 -5.37
N LYS A 172 8.85 0.72 -6.54
CA LYS A 172 9.01 -0.65 -7.01
C LYS A 172 10.21 -1.27 -6.31
N VAL A 173 9.98 -2.36 -5.59
CA VAL A 173 11.00 -3.02 -4.77
C VAL A 173 11.82 -3.96 -5.63
N PRO A 174 13.15 -3.79 -5.72
CA PRO A 174 14.02 -4.74 -6.40
C PRO A 174 13.91 -6.12 -5.75
N GLN A 175 13.74 -7.16 -6.57
CA GLN A 175 13.73 -8.56 -6.18
C GLN A 175 14.85 -9.31 -6.91
N ALA A 176 15.32 -10.45 -6.35
CA ALA A 176 16.35 -11.30 -6.96
C ALA A 176 15.81 -12.08 -8.18
#